data_310f067a6f5bf8520a30446090215d9b
#
_entry.id   310f067a6f5bf8520a30446090215d9b
#
_cell.length_a   1.000
_cell.length_b   1.000
_cell.length_c   1.000
_cell.angle_alpha   90.00
_cell.angle_beta   90.00
_cell.angle_gamma   90.00
#
_symmetry.space_group_name_H-M   'P 1'
#
loop_
_entity.id
_entity.type
_entity.pdbx_description
1 polymer ?
#
loop_
_entity_poly.entity_id
_entity_poly.type
_entity_poly.pdbx_seq_one_letter_code
_entity_poly.pdbx_strand_id
1 'polypeptide(L)'
;MFHLQTCHGAFRVCLMFLSVFDMFKIGLGPSSSHTMGPMIAAKRFLKSLENSPFNFAGIRVTLYGSLAFTGKGHATDRAIILGLAGFSPENYEHDAGEKILLEISAKNFIKSDDLGKLSFNPQTDLKFDYGPPLDGHPNGLIFMGLDDRGDILFQETYYSIGGGFVLTADELSHGKDRDQGSKVPFPFSSAEEMLSMSKKFDKSIAQMKKENELSRINKIELENGIKNIWESMDKCIESGLRQSGFLPGGLNVKRRA
;
A
#
# COMPACT_ATOMS: atom_id res chain seq x y z
N MET A 1 -3.66 34.93 37.70
CA MET A 1 -2.81 35.35 36.60
C MET A 1 -2.25 34.07 35.96
N PHE A 2 -3.01 33.46 35.06
CA PHE A 2 -2.62 32.18 34.39
C PHE A 2 -1.99 32.51 33.06
N HIS A 3 -0.73 32.15 32.90
CA HIS A 3 -0.01 32.25 31.64
C HIS A 3 -0.43 31.06 30.74
N LEU A 4 -1.16 31.36 29.71
CA LEU A 4 -1.39 30.46 28.58
C LEU A 4 -0.12 30.47 27.72
N GLN A 5 0.71 29.43 27.85
CA GLN A 5 1.76 29.12 26.88
C GLN A 5 1.11 28.51 25.63
N THR A 6 1.00 29.32 24.61
CA THR A 6 0.62 28.85 23.26
C THR A 6 1.79 28.06 22.68
N CYS A 7 1.64 26.73 22.67
CA CYS A 7 2.52 25.87 21.88
C CYS A 7 2.26 26.12 20.39
N HIS A 8 3.02 27.01 19.77
CA HIS A 8 3.15 27.13 18.33
C HIS A 8 4.11 26.04 17.83
N GLY A 9 3.64 24.80 17.80
CA GLY A 9 4.25 23.75 17.00
C GLY A 9 3.88 23.99 15.54
N ALA A 10 4.62 24.83 14.85
CA ALA A 10 4.55 24.89 13.39
C ALA A 10 4.94 23.52 12.85
N PHE A 11 3.96 22.73 12.43
CA PHE A 11 4.18 21.59 11.54
C PHE A 11 4.90 22.15 10.31
N ARG A 12 6.21 22.00 10.25
CA ARG A 12 6.95 22.15 9.00
C ARG A 12 6.42 21.08 8.07
N VAL A 13 5.45 21.46 7.22
CA VAL A 13 5.10 20.68 6.05
C VAL A 13 6.36 20.63 5.21
N CYS A 14 7.09 19.54 5.32
CA CYS A 14 8.23 19.28 4.47
C CYS A 14 7.69 19.28 3.04
N LEU A 15 8.16 20.20 2.22
CA LEU A 15 7.81 20.33 0.79
C LEU A 15 8.27 19.06 0.06
N MET A 16 7.43 18.03 0.08
CA MET A 16 7.71 16.79 -0.60
C MET A 16 7.11 16.87 -2.00
N PHE A 17 7.95 16.81 -3.01
CA PHE A 17 7.48 16.63 -4.38
C PHE A 17 6.81 15.25 -4.49
N LEU A 18 5.54 15.25 -4.87
CA LEU A 18 4.82 14.04 -5.23
C LEU A 18 4.89 13.85 -6.75
N SER A 19 5.51 12.75 -7.16
CA SER A 19 5.55 12.34 -8.56
C SER A 19 4.15 11.95 -9.04
N VAL A 20 3.93 12.03 -10.34
CA VAL A 20 2.73 11.45 -10.97
C VAL A 20 2.60 9.95 -10.66
N PHE A 21 3.73 9.25 -10.50
CA PHE A 21 3.78 7.83 -10.16
C PHE A 21 3.52 7.55 -8.67
N ASP A 22 3.59 8.55 -7.80
CA ASP A 22 3.13 8.43 -6.42
C ASP A 22 1.62 8.60 -6.32
N MET A 23 1.02 9.42 -7.18
CA MET A 23 -0.41 9.71 -7.20
C MET A 23 -1.22 8.67 -7.98
N PHE A 24 -0.71 8.24 -9.13
CA PHE A 24 -1.35 7.24 -9.99
C PHE A 24 -0.57 5.94 -9.91
N LYS A 25 -1.08 5.01 -9.13
CA LYS A 25 -0.50 3.67 -8.98
C LYS A 25 -1.40 2.64 -9.65
N ILE A 26 -0.79 1.81 -10.50
CA ILE A 26 -1.45 0.60 -10.98
C ILE A 26 -1.60 -0.32 -9.78
N GLY A 27 -2.80 -0.85 -9.58
CA GLY A 27 -3.04 -1.65 -8.40
C GLY A 27 -4.36 -2.41 -8.40
N LEU A 28 -4.54 -3.19 -7.34
CA LEU A 28 -5.73 -3.99 -7.09
C LEU A 28 -6.74 -3.17 -6.27
N GLY A 29 -7.98 -3.02 -6.79
CA GLY A 29 -9.10 -2.47 -6.03
C GLY A 29 -9.71 -3.48 -5.05
N PRO A 30 -10.70 -3.04 -4.25
CA PRO A 30 -11.41 -1.76 -4.40
C PRO A 30 -10.82 -0.58 -3.64
N SER A 31 -9.76 -0.75 -2.83
CA SER A 31 -9.26 0.29 -1.93
C SER A 31 -7.73 0.38 -1.92
N SER A 32 -7.19 1.60 -1.96
CA SER A 32 -5.75 1.80 -1.79
C SER A 32 -5.27 1.49 -0.37
N SER A 33 -6.05 1.86 0.65
CA SER A 33 -5.66 1.67 2.05
C SER A 33 -6.05 0.29 2.63
N HIS A 34 -7.10 -0.35 2.11
CA HIS A 34 -7.62 -1.62 2.66
C HIS A 34 -7.33 -2.83 1.76
N THR A 35 -6.83 -2.63 0.55
CA THR A 35 -6.45 -3.71 -0.38
C THR A 35 -4.97 -3.60 -0.76
N MET A 36 -4.58 -2.53 -1.48
CA MET A 36 -3.20 -2.35 -1.94
C MET A 36 -2.20 -2.25 -0.79
N GLY A 37 -2.47 -1.40 0.21
CA GLY A 37 -1.58 -1.22 1.36
C GLY A 37 -1.30 -2.52 2.12
N PRO A 38 -2.33 -3.28 2.56
CA PRO A 38 -2.14 -4.60 3.17
C PRO A 38 -1.37 -5.61 2.30
N MET A 39 -1.58 -5.62 0.99
CA MET A 39 -0.83 -6.46 0.05
C MET A 39 0.65 -6.09 0.03
N ILE A 40 0.95 -4.79 -0.06
CA ILE A 40 2.32 -4.27 -0.02
C ILE A 40 2.98 -4.58 1.34
N ALA A 41 2.26 -4.39 2.46
CA ALA A 41 2.75 -4.72 3.79
C ALA A 41 3.12 -6.19 3.91
N ALA A 42 2.25 -7.08 3.43
CA ALA A 42 2.46 -8.52 3.43
C ALA A 42 3.70 -8.94 2.63
N LYS A 43 3.88 -8.37 1.44
CA LYS A 43 5.07 -8.61 0.61
C LYS A 43 6.34 -8.06 1.25
N ARG A 44 6.29 -6.86 1.86
CA ARG A 44 7.42 -6.29 2.61
C ARG A 44 7.80 -7.18 3.79
N PHE A 45 6.81 -7.68 4.54
CA PHE A 45 7.06 -8.59 5.65
C PHE A 45 7.73 -9.89 5.18
N LEU A 46 7.24 -10.52 4.11
CA LEU A 46 7.89 -11.70 3.54
C LEU A 46 9.37 -11.42 3.24
N LYS A 47 9.67 -10.27 2.65
CA LYS A 47 11.05 -9.84 2.37
C LYS A 47 11.87 -9.62 3.65
N SER A 48 11.25 -9.13 4.73
CA SER A 48 11.91 -9.01 6.04
C SER A 48 12.27 -10.38 6.61
N LEU A 49 11.40 -11.39 6.45
CA LEU A 49 11.69 -12.77 6.86
C LEU A 49 12.87 -13.36 6.05
N GLU A 50 12.88 -13.17 4.74
CA GLU A 50 13.96 -13.65 3.84
C GLU A 50 15.33 -13.07 4.20
N ASN A 51 15.37 -11.83 4.69
CA ASN A 51 16.61 -11.17 5.12
C ASN A 51 16.97 -11.44 6.59
N SER A 52 16.15 -12.19 7.32
CA SER A 52 16.35 -12.51 8.73
C SER A 52 17.23 -13.75 8.90
N PRO A 53 18.05 -13.83 9.97
CA PRO A 53 18.86 -15.01 10.24
C PRO A 53 18.08 -16.20 10.84
N PHE A 54 16.78 -16.05 11.09
CA PHE A 54 15.95 -17.07 11.72
C PHE A 54 15.36 -18.05 10.70
N ASN A 55 15.13 -19.28 11.15
CA ASN A 55 14.40 -20.28 10.39
C ASN A 55 12.92 -20.24 10.79
N PHE A 56 12.07 -19.79 9.86
CA PHE A 56 10.64 -19.68 10.09
C PHE A 56 9.91 -20.94 9.61
N ALA A 57 8.92 -21.39 10.41
CA ALA A 57 8.04 -22.49 10.07
C ALA A 57 6.61 -22.05 9.74
N GLY A 58 6.22 -20.83 10.16
CA GLY A 58 4.87 -20.32 9.94
C GLY A 58 4.76 -18.81 10.00
N ILE A 59 3.58 -18.30 9.59
CA ILE A 59 3.23 -16.89 9.62
C ILE A 59 1.87 -16.71 10.30
N ARG A 60 1.72 -15.64 11.07
CA ARG A 60 0.42 -15.17 11.58
C ARG A 60 0.26 -13.69 11.32
N VAL A 61 -0.98 -13.25 11.06
CA VAL A 61 -1.32 -11.85 10.80
C VAL A 61 -2.51 -11.45 11.63
N THR A 62 -2.46 -10.26 12.23
CA THR A 62 -3.60 -9.68 12.94
C THR A 62 -3.88 -8.27 12.42
N LEU A 63 -5.12 -8.01 12.06
CA LEU A 63 -5.63 -6.74 11.57
C LEU A 63 -6.31 -6.00 12.70
N TYR A 64 -6.12 -4.68 12.78
CA TYR A 64 -6.66 -3.83 13.82
C TYR A 64 -7.43 -2.64 13.24
N GLY A 65 -8.27 -2.04 14.08
CA GLY A 65 -9.01 -0.82 13.76
C GLY A 65 -9.79 -0.93 12.47
N SER A 66 -9.68 0.05 11.57
CA SER A 66 -10.48 0.08 10.33
C SER A 66 -10.24 -1.13 9.43
N LEU A 67 -9.01 -1.67 9.40
CA LEU A 67 -8.72 -2.89 8.63
C LEU A 67 -9.46 -4.12 9.19
N ALA A 68 -9.67 -4.20 10.49
CA ALA A 68 -10.45 -5.28 11.08
C ALA A 68 -11.94 -5.12 10.79
N PHE A 69 -12.50 -3.92 11.02
CA PHE A 69 -13.94 -3.69 10.91
C PHE A 69 -14.47 -3.72 9.47
N THR A 70 -13.70 -3.25 8.50
CA THR A 70 -14.13 -3.11 7.11
C THR A 70 -13.36 -3.98 6.12
N GLY A 71 -12.32 -4.67 6.58
CA GLY A 71 -11.37 -5.38 5.72
C GLY A 71 -12.00 -6.49 4.87
N LYS A 72 -12.96 -7.25 5.41
CA LYS A 72 -13.66 -8.29 4.63
C LYS A 72 -14.38 -7.71 3.41
N GLY A 73 -15.06 -6.56 3.57
CA GLY A 73 -15.73 -5.86 2.49
C GLY A 73 -14.79 -5.30 1.41
N HIS A 74 -13.52 -5.10 1.78
CA HIS A 74 -12.47 -4.61 0.88
C HIS A 74 -11.51 -5.71 0.42
N ALA A 75 -11.83 -6.98 0.67
CA ALA A 75 -10.98 -8.13 0.35
C ALA A 75 -9.54 -8.01 0.91
N THR A 76 -9.40 -7.42 2.11
CA THR A 76 -8.11 -7.21 2.77
C THR A 76 -7.40 -8.53 3.08
N ASP A 77 -8.15 -9.55 3.50
CA ASP A 77 -7.66 -10.90 3.74
C ASP A 77 -7.05 -11.51 2.47
N ARG A 78 -7.74 -11.41 1.34
CA ARG A 78 -7.25 -11.89 0.05
C ARG A 78 -5.98 -11.15 -0.38
N ALA A 79 -5.96 -9.84 -0.20
CA ALA A 79 -4.81 -8.99 -0.52
C ALA A 79 -3.56 -9.37 0.30
N ILE A 80 -3.73 -9.66 1.60
CA ILE A 80 -2.65 -10.13 2.47
C ILE A 80 -2.12 -11.49 1.99
N ILE A 81 -3.00 -12.45 1.72
CA ILE A 81 -2.59 -13.78 1.25
C ILE A 81 -1.79 -13.67 -0.06
N LEU A 82 -2.26 -12.85 -1.00
CA LEU A 82 -1.56 -12.60 -2.26
C LEU A 82 -0.19 -11.95 -2.04
N GLY A 83 -0.09 -10.96 -1.14
CA GLY A 83 1.17 -10.31 -0.78
C GLY A 83 2.18 -11.29 -0.17
N LEU A 84 1.74 -12.16 0.75
CA LEU A 84 2.54 -13.24 1.33
C LEU A 84 2.95 -14.29 0.29
N ALA A 85 2.16 -14.46 -0.78
CA ALA A 85 2.52 -15.30 -1.93
C ALA A 85 3.42 -14.61 -2.96
N GLY A 86 3.95 -13.41 -2.64
CA GLY A 86 4.89 -12.68 -3.49
C GLY A 86 4.28 -11.76 -4.54
N PHE A 87 2.96 -11.69 -4.66
CA PHE A 87 2.30 -10.73 -5.55
C PHE A 87 2.48 -9.30 -5.05
N SER A 88 2.44 -8.36 -5.99
CA SER A 88 2.31 -6.93 -5.70
C SER A 88 1.16 -6.36 -6.51
N PRO A 89 0.62 -5.20 -6.13
CA PRO A 89 -0.48 -4.59 -6.88
C PRO A 89 -0.19 -4.41 -8.37
N GLU A 90 1.08 -4.15 -8.71
CA GLU A 90 1.52 -3.86 -10.07
C GLU A 90 1.64 -5.12 -10.96
N ASN A 91 1.93 -6.28 -10.35
CA ASN A 91 2.11 -7.55 -11.08
C ASN A 91 0.97 -8.55 -10.86
N TYR A 92 -0.15 -8.10 -10.30
CA TYR A 92 -1.29 -8.95 -10.05
C TYR A 92 -2.01 -9.31 -11.34
N GLU A 93 -2.15 -10.61 -11.57
CA GLU A 93 -3.02 -11.17 -12.60
C GLU A 93 -4.15 -11.97 -11.94
N HIS A 94 -5.37 -11.72 -12.37
CA HIS A 94 -6.57 -12.27 -11.72
C HIS A 94 -6.55 -13.80 -11.65
N ASP A 95 -6.35 -14.48 -12.77
CA ASP A 95 -6.43 -15.94 -12.84
C ASP A 95 -5.33 -16.62 -12.01
N ALA A 96 -4.10 -16.08 -12.06
CA ALA A 96 -2.99 -16.54 -11.24
C ALA A 96 -3.27 -16.31 -9.75
N GLY A 97 -3.80 -15.14 -9.39
CA GLY A 97 -4.16 -14.82 -8.02
C GLY A 97 -5.25 -15.73 -7.44
N GLU A 98 -6.33 -15.96 -8.20
CA GLU A 98 -7.41 -16.87 -7.78
C GLU A 98 -6.89 -18.30 -7.54
N LYS A 99 -6.04 -18.80 -8.44
CA LYS A 99 -5.42 -20.12 -8.30
C LYS A 99 -4.61 -20.23 -7.02
N ILE A 100 -3.77 -19.24 -6.71
CA ILE A 100 -2.96 -19.23 -5.49
C ILE A 100 -3.82 -19.14 -4.23
N LEU A 101 -4.86 -18.31 -4.22
CA LEU A 101 -5.79 -18.23 -3.09
C LEU A 101 -6.47 -19.57 -2.79
N LEU A 102 -6.93 -20.27 -3.82
CA LEU A 102 -7.49 -21.62 -3.69
C LEU A 102 -6.46 -22.62 -3.18
N GLU A 103 -5.25 -22.58 -3.71
CA GLU A 103 -4.17 -23.48 -3.31
C GLU A 103 -3.80 -23.28 -1.82
N ILE A 104 -3.61 -22.03 -1.37
CA ILE A 104 -3.27 -21.72 0.02
C ILE A 104 -4.41 -22.13 0.96
N SER A 105 -5.66 -21.85 0.57
CA SER A 105 -6.83 -22.26 1.37
C SER A 105 -6.98 -23.78 1.50
N ALA A 106 -6.57 -24.55 0.49
CA ALA A 106 -6.64 -26.00 0.52
C ALA A 106 -5.45 -26.65 1.27
N LYS A 107 -4.26 -26.05 1.17
CA LYS A 107 -3.01 -26.67 1.66
C LYS A 107 -2.53 -26.09 2.99
N ASN A 108 -3.06 -24.95 3.42
CA ASN A 108 -2.69 -24.24 4.65
C ASN A 108 -1.18 -23.93 4.77
N PHE A 109 -0.54 -23.58 3.67
CA PHE A 109 0.83 -23.07 3.67
C PHE A 109 1.06 -22.06 2.55
N ILE A 110 2.01 -21.17 2.77
CA ILE A 110 2.57 -20.26 1.77
C ILE A 110 3.91 -20.83 1.31
N LYS A 111 4.17 -20.76 0.02
CA LYS A 111 5.44 -21.15 -0.56
C LYS A 111 6.26 -19.91 -0.89
N SER A 112 7.45 -19.79 -0.31
CA SER A 112 8.49 -18.83 -0.69
C SER A 112 9.66 -19.59 -1.32
N ASP A 113 10.30 -19.00 -2.33
CA ASP A 113 11.47 -19.62 -2.96
C ASP A 113 12.67 -19.65 -2.01
N ASP A 114 12.81 -18.63 -1.14
CA ASP A 114 13.92 -18.51 -0.20
C ASP A 114 13.67 -19.20 1.15
N LEU A 115 12.42 -19.19 1.64
CA LEU A 115 12.04 -19.73 2.97
C LEU A 115 11.38 -21.11 2.89
N GLY A 116 11.11 -21.63 1.70
CA GLY A 116 10.41 -22.89 1.52
C GLY A 116 8.92 -22.81 1.86
N LYS A 117 8.41 -23.76 2.67
CA LYS A 117 7.00 -23.83 3.05
C LYS A 117 6.81 -23.22 4.44
N LEU A 118 5.97 -22.19 4.53
CA LEU A 118 5.57 -21.56 5.78
C LEU A 118 4.11 -21.92 6.08
N SER A 119 3.85 -22.52 7.23
CA SER A 119 2.49 -22.83 7.69
C SER A 119 1.66 -21.55 7.76
N PHE A 120 0.49 -21.57 7.16
CA PHE A 120 -0.45 -20.45 7.17
C PHE A 120 -1.85 -20.94 6.83
N ASN A 121 -2.71 -21.03 7.81
CA ASN A 121 -4.14 -21.29 7.61
C ASN A 121 -4.91 -19.97 7.58
N PRO A 122 -5.50 -19.56 6.44
CA PRO A 122 -6.24 -18.31 6.33
C PRO A 122 -7.37 -18.14 7.35
N GLN A 123 -7.91 -19.23 7.89
CA GLN A 123 -9.03 -19.20 8.85
C GLN A 123 -8.58 -18.93 10.29
N THR A 124 -7.37 -19.34 10.65
CA THR A 124 -6.85 -19.28 12.04
C THR A 124 -5.69 -18.32 12.21
N ASP A 125 -4.86 -18.15 11.17
CA ASP A 125 -3.63 -17.39 11.24
C ASP A 125 -3.79 -15.96 10.69
N LEU A 126 -4.92 -15.65 10.04
CA LEU A 126 -5.31 -14.29 9.70
C LEU A 126 -6.50 -13.85 10.56
N LYS A 127 -6.21 -12.98 11.54
CA LYS A 127 -7.17 -12.56 12.55
C LYS A 127 -7.65 -11.12 12.33
N PHE A 128 -8.93 -10.89 12.53
CA PHE A 128 -9.53 -9.56 12.60
C PHE A 128 -9.78 -9.24 14.07
N ASP A 129 -8.97 -8.35 14.64
CA ASP A 129 -9.11 -7.92 16.02
C ASP A 129 -10.01 -6.68 16.08
N TYR A 130 -11.19 -6.85 16.66
CA TYR A 130 -12.21 -5.80 16.81
C TYR A 130 -12.04 -4.97 18.09
N GLY A 131 -10.93 -5.16 18.80
CA GLY A 131 -10.53 -4.34 19.95
C GLY A 131 -10.04 -2.94 19.54
N PRO A 132 -9.35 -2.24 20.45
CA PRO A 132 -8.80 -0.92 20.18
C PRO A 132 -7.85 -0.94 18.97
N PRO A 133 -7.82 0.15 18.19
CA PRO A 133 -6.81 0.27 17.12
C PRO A 133 -5.40 0.35 17.73
N LEU A 134 -4.39 0.04 16.92
CA LEU A 134 -3.00 0.26 17.31
C LEU A 134 -2.70 1.76 17.41
N ASP A 135 -1.78 2.11 18.32
CA ASP A 135 -1.27 3.47 18.41
C ASP A 135 -0.61 3.89 17.08
N GLY A 136 -0.83 5.11 16.66
CA GLY A 136 -0.21 5.71 15.48
C GLY A 136 -1.13 5.84 14.26
N HIS A 137 -1.86 4.81 13.85
CA HIS A 137 -2.80 4.91 12.72
C HIS A 137 -3.92 3.86 12.77
N PRO A 138 -5.18 4.20 12.40
CA PRO A 138 -6.32 3.27 12.47
C PRO A 138 -6.24 2.08 11.51
N ASN A 139 -5.40 2.11 10.48
CA ASN A 139 -5.20 0.98 9.56
C ASN A 139 -3.94 0.21 9.92
N GLY A 140 -3.90 -0.37 11.12
CA GLY A 140 -2.76 -1.12 11.62
C GLY A 140 -2.89 -2.62 11.38
N LEU A 141 -1.75 -3.29 11.16
CA LEU A 141 -1.65 -4.73 11.07
C LEU A 141 -0.30 -5.21 11.62
N ILE A 142 -0.32 -6.36 12.29
CA ILE A 142 0.87 -7.00 12.84
C ILE A 142 1.09 -8.33 12.13
N PHE A 143 2.30 -8.52 11.61
CA PHE A 143 2.76 -9.79 11.09
C PHE A 143 3.73 -10.44 12.06
N MET A 144 3.69 -11.78 12.16
CA MET A 144 4.52 -12.58 13.03
C MET A 144 5.09 -13.77 12.25
N GLY A 145 6.41 -13.93 12.28
CA GLY A 145 7.13 -15.10 11.82
C GLY A 145 7.34 -16.05 12.99
N LEU A 146 6.95 -17.30 12.82
CA LEU A 146 6.87 -18.32 13.88
C LEU A 146 7.89 -19.42 13.64
N ASP A 147 8.37 -20.04 14.72
CA ASP A 147 9.12 -21.30 14.68
C ASP A 147 8.19 -22.53 14.54
N ASP A 148 8.76 -23.73 14.61
CA ASP A 148 8.05 -25.01 14.52
C ASP A 148 7.14 -25.31 15.73
N ARG A 149 7.33 -24.61 16.85
CA ARG A 149 6.50 -24.70 18.07
C ARG A 149 5.39 -23.67 18.09
N GLY A 150 5.41 -22.71 17.16
CA GLY A 150 4.48 -21.60 17.10
C GLY A 150 4.87 -20.38 17.94
N ASP A 151 6.12 -20.36 18.44
CA ASP A 151 6.69 -19.22 19.15
C ASP A 151 7.10 -18.13 18.16
N ILE A 152 6.94 -16.85 18.55
CA ILE A 152 7.22 -15.70 17.70
C ILE A 152 8.73 -15.45 17.68
N LEU A 153 9.36 -15.64 16.51
CA LEU A 153 10.77 -15.30 16.28
C LEU A 153 10.98 -13.89 15.77
N PHE A 154 10.01 -13.37 15.00
CA PHE A 154 10.06 -12.05 14.41
C PHE A 154 8.65 -11.45 14.34
N GLN A 155 8.54 -10.16 14.64
CA GLN A 155 7.27 -9.44 14.58
C GLN A 155 7.49 -8.05 14.01
N GLU A 156 6.59 -7.62 13.12
CA GLU A 156 6.65 -6.28 12.56
C GLU A 156 5.25 -5.68 12.45
N THR A 157 5.13 -4.43 12.83
CA THR A 157 3.88 -3.66 12.75
C THR A 157 3.93 -2.74 11.55
N TYR A 158 2.86 -2.78 10.76
CA TYR A 158 2.69 -1.93 9.58
C TYR A 158 1.43 -1.09 9.69
N TYR A 159 1.46 0.05 9.02
CA TYR A 159 0.33 0.96 8.88
C TYR A 159 0.11 1.30 7.42
N SER A 160 -1.13 1.07 6.94
CA SER A 160 -1.55 1.48 5.60
C SER A 160 -2.12 2.89 5.65
N ILE A 161 -1.33 3.87 5.27
CA ILE A 161 -1.65 5.30 5.44
C ILE A 161 -2.40 5.94 4.26
N GLY A 162 -2.89 5.11 3.32
CA GLY A 162 -3.61 5.56 2.12
C GLY A 162 -2.71 5.71 0.91
N GLY A 163 -3.31 5.82 -0.30
CA GLY A 163 -2.57 5.94 -1.55
C GLY A 163 -1.65 4.76 -1.89
N GLY A 164 -1.82 3.61 -1.23
CA GLY A 164 -0.90 2.48 -1.33
C GLY A 164 0.42 2.67 -0.56
N PHE A 165 0.54 3.73 0.24
CA PHE A 165 1.69 3.93 1.11
C PHE A 165 1.58 3.08 2.38
N VAL A 166 2.69 2.46 2.74
CA VAL A 166 2.82 1.60 3.92
C VAL A 166 4.06 2.00 4.70
N LEU A 167 3.89 2.17 6.01
CA LEU A 167 4.98 2.45 6.94
C LEU A 167 5.05 1.36 8.01
N THR A 168 6.25 1.01 8.45
CA THR A 168 6.42 0.27 9.70
C THR A 168 6.16 1.20 10.91
N ALA A 169 5.98 0.64 12.10
CA ALA A 169 5.86 1.43 13.33
C ALA A 169 7.10 2.30 13.55
N ASP A 170 8.27 1.77 13.23
CA ASP A 170 9.54 2.49 13.32
C ASP A 170 9.62 3.65 12.31
N GLU A 171 9.29 3.40 11.03
CA GLU A 171 9.21 4.44 10.00
C GLU A 171 8.18 5.53 10.32
N LEU A 172 7.09 5.18 11.01
CA LEU A 172 6.08 6.14 11.44
C LEU A 172 6.55 7.00 12.59
N SER A 173 7.25 6.41 13.57
CA SER A 173 7.71 7.10 14.78
C SER A 173 8.87 8.05 14.53
N HIS A 174 9.81 7.66 13.67
CA HIS A 174 10.99 8.48 13.34
C HIS A 174 10.71 9.51 12.23
N GLY A 175 9.49 9.50 11.67
CA GLY A 175 9.21 10.22 10.43
C GLY A 175 10.17 9.68 9.36
N LYS A 176 9.67 9.00 8.32
CA LYS A 176 10.59 8.71 7.23
C LYS A 176 11.34 9.99 6.94
N ASP A 177 12.67 9.96 6.90
CA ASP A 177 13.46 10.89 6.10
C ASP A 177 13.05 10.64 4.63
N ARG A 178 11.80 11.00 4.35
CA ARG A 178 11.24 10.96 3.01
C ARG A 178 11.99 12.03 2.28
N ASP A 179 12.99 11.56 1.55
CA ASP A 179 13.80 12.26 0.57
C ASP A 179 13.78 13.77 0.82
N GLN A 180 14.75 14.27 1.65
CA GLN A 180 14.85 15.69 2.01
C GLN A 180 14.82 16.47 0.70
N GLY A 181 13.61 16.88 0.30
CA GLY A 181 13.31 17.75 -0.81
C GLY A 181 14.26 17.61 -1.99
N SER A 182 14.11 16.59 -2.84
CA SER A 182 14.76 16.64 -4.15
C SER A 182 14.36 17.98 -4.76
N LYS A 183 15.37 18.84 -4.96
CA LYS A 183 15.17 20.18 -5.51
C LYS A 183 14.61 20.03 -6.91
N VAL A 184 13.28 20.18 -7.03
CA VAL A 184 12.63 20.22 -8.34
C VAL A 184 12.60 21.65 -8.87
N PRO A 185 12.57 21.87 -10.20
CA PRO A 185 12.54 23.20 -10.80
C PRO A 185 11.36 24.08 -10.34
N PHE A 186 10.20 23.49 -10.10
CA PHE A 186 8.97 24.19 -9.73
C PHE A 186 8.36 23.59 -8.45
N PRO A 187 8.96 23.82 -7.26
CA PRO A 187 8.40 23.35 -6.00
C PRO A 187 7.19 24.21 -5.60
N PHE A 188 6.13 23.59 -5.09
CA PHE A 188 4.96 24.30 -4.53
C PHE A 188 4.37 23.52 -3.37
N SER A 189 3.79 24.26 -2.41
CA SER A 189 3.09 23.74 -1.27
C SER A 189 1.59 24.06 -1.26
N SER A 190 1.19 24.99 -2.15
CA SER A 190 -0.20 25.43 -2.29
C SER A 190 -0.58 25.66 -3.76
N ALA A 191 -1.89 25.68 -4.02
CA ALA A 191 -2.42 26.04 -5.33
C ALA A 191 -2.05 27.49 -5.73
N GLU A 192 -2.01 28.39 -4.76
CA GLU A 192 -1.65 29.79 -4.99
C GLU A 192 -0.20 29.92 -5.46
N GLU A 193 0.74 29.23 -4.80
CA GLU A 193 2.15 29.19 -5.23
C GLU A 193 2.29 28.61 -6.65
N MET A 194 1.58 27.52 -6.93
CA MET A 194 1.59 26.90 -8.26
C MET A 194 1.08 27.84 -9.34
N LEU A 195 -0.04 28.55 -9.11
CA LEU A 195 -0.60 29.52 -10.04
C LEU A 195 0.31 30.74 -10.20
N SER A 196 0.94 31.20 -9.13
CA SER A 196 1.90 32.32 -9.18
C SER A 196 3.13 31.95 -10.01
N MET A 197 3.65 30.75 -9.86
CA MET A 197 4.76 30.24 -10.68
C MET A 197 4.36 30.10 -12.15
N SER A 198 3.16 29.57 -12.41
CA SER A 198 2.61 29.46 -13.77
C SER A 198 2.63 30.81 -14.49
N LYS A 199 2.13 31.87 -13.84
CA LYS A 199 2.16 33.23 -14.37
C LYS A 199 3.59 33.76 -14.51
N LYS A 200 4.43 33.59 -13.52
CA LYS A 200 5.81 34.10 -13.49
C LYS A 200 6.68 33.52 -14.60
N PHE A 201 6.52 32.26 -14.91
CA PHE A 201 7.38 31.55 -15.87
C PHE A 201 6.69 31.30 -17.21
N ASP A 202 5.46 31.77 -17.38
CA ASP A 202 4.64 31.59 -18.59
C ASP A 202 4.55 30.09 -18.98
N LYS A 203 4.26 29.25 -18.00
CA LYS A 203 4.16 27.79 -18.16
C LYS A 203 2.85 27.26 -17.63
N SER A 204 2.26 26.32 -18.33
CA SER A 204 1.11 25.57 -17.81
C SER A 204 1.52 24.69 -16.62
N ILE A 205 0.55 24.34 -15.78
CA ILE A 205 0.75 23.37 -14.67
C ILE A 205 1.35 22.06 -15.19
N ALA A 206 0.86 21.57 -16.34
CA ALA A 206 1.37 20.34 -16.97
C ALA A 206 2.85 20.45 -17.37
N GLN A 207 3.26 21.61 -17.91
CA GLN A 207 4.66 21.84 -18.26
C GLN A 207 5.55 21.87 -17.03
N MET A 208 5.16 22.59 -15.98
CA MET A 208 5.91 22.64 -14.72
C MET A 208 6.02 21.26 -14.07
N LYS A 209 4.93 20.49 -14.02
CA LYS A 209 4.95 19.11 -13.50
C LYS A 209 5.85 18.20 -14.32
N LYS A 210 5.80 18.30 -15.66
CA LYS A 210 6.67 17.53 -16.54
C LYS A 210 8.14 17.83 -16.31
N GLU A 211 8.52 19.09 -16.12
CA GLU A 211 9.89 19.49 -15.83
C GLU A 211 10.34 19.01 -14.45
N ASN A 212 9.46 19.01 -13.45
CA ASN A 212 9.73 18.43 -12.14
C ASN A 212 10.01 16.91 -12.25
N GLU A 213 9.20 16.17 -13.03
CA GLU A 213 9.45 14.74 -13.25
C GLU A 213 10.79 14.51 -13.98
N LEU A 214 11.06 15.26 -15.04
CA LEU A 214 12.27 15.13 -15.84
C LEU A 214 13.55 15.53 -15.09
N SER A 215 13.46 16.22 -13.96
CA SER A 215 14.59 16.45 -13.06
C SER A 215 14.99 15.21 -12.26
N ARG A 216 14.18 14.17 -12.24
CA ARG A 216 14.35 12.94 -11.43
C ARG A 216 14.49 11.68 -12.27
N ILE A 217 13.77 11.61 -13.39
CA ILE A 217 13.74 10.46 -14.29
C ILE A 217 13.95 10.93 -15.72
N ASN A 218 14.41 10.05 -16.59
CA ASN A 218 14.59 10.39 -18.00
C ASN A 218 13.26 10.43 -18.77
N LYS A 219 13.28 11.02 -19.95
CA LYS A 219 12.08 11.20 -20.77
C LYS A 219 11.41 9.86 -21.15
N ILE A 220 12.21 8.83 -21.45
CA ILE A 220 11.70 7.51 -21.86
C ILE A 220 10.96 6.84 -20.69
N GLU A 221 11.54 6.90 -19.48
CA GLU A 221 10.90 6.38 -18.28
C GLU A 221 9.58 7.09 -17.97
N LEU A 222 9.55 8.44 -18.09
CA LEU A 222 8.33 9.22 -17.89
C LEU A 222 7.24 8.83 -18.88
N GLU A 223 7.57 8.79 -20.19
CA GLU A 223 6.60 8.47 -21.25
C GLU A 223 6.06 7.05 -21.13
N ASN A 224 6.94 6.08 -20.87
CA ASN A 224 6.54 4.68 -20.66
C ASN A 224 5.68 4.51 -19.40
N GLY A 225 6.05 5.16 -18.31
CA GLY A 225 5.28 5.09 -17.07
C GLY A 225 3.86 5.66 -17.22
N ILE A 226 3.72 6.82 -17.87
CA ILE A 226 2.41 7.43 -18.16
C ILE A 226 1.59 6.53 -19.11
N LYS A 227 2.24 5.96 -20.13
CA LYS A 227 1.59 5.04 -21.06
C LYS A 227 1.06 3.80 -20.34
N ASN A 228 1.85 3.21 -19.46
CA ASN A 228 1.43 2.04 -18.67
C ASN A 228 0.22 2.34 -17.78
N ILE A 229 0.20 3.52 -17.14
CA ILE A 229 -0.95 3.97 -16.34
C ILE A 229 -2.18 4.08 -17.23
N TRP A 230 -2.06 4.74 -18.39
CA TRP A 230 -3.17 4.91 -19.32
C TRP A 230 -3.69 3.56 -19.83
N GLU A 231 -2.82 2.66 -20.26
CA GLU A 231 -3.21 1.33 -20.73
C GLU A 231 -3.95 0.53 -19.65
N SER A 232 -3.53 0.66 -18.39
CA SER A 232 -4.21 0.03 -17.26
C SER A 232 -5.59 0.64 -17.02
N MET A 233 -5.73 1.95 -17.11
CA MET A 233 -7.02 2.65 -16.99
C MET A 233 -7.96 2.26 -18.12
N ASP A 234 -7.48 2.25 -19.36
CA ASP A 234 -8.26 1.90 -20.55
C ASP A 234 -8.79 0.45 -20.46
N LYS A 235 -7.93 -0.51 -20.13
CA LYS A 235 -8.32 -1.91 -19.87
C LYS A 235 -9.36 -2.02 -18.76
N CYS A 236 -9.24 -1.23 -17.71
CA CYS A 236 -10.18 -1.23 -16.60
C CYS A 236 -11.56 -0.69 -17.03
N ILE A 237 -11.59 0.38 -17.82
CA ILE A 237 -12.81 0.97 -18.40
C ILE A 237 -13.49 -0.05 -19.31
N GLU A 238 -12.75 -0.60 -20.28
CA GLU A 238 -13.28 -1.58 -21.23
C GLU A 238 -13.84 -2.84 -20.53
N SER A 239 -13.11 -3.35 -19.53
CA SER A 239 -13.57 -4.48 -18.73
C SER A 239 -14.83 -4.14 -17.93
N GLY A 240 -14.86 -2.96 -17.32
CA GLY A 240 -16.00 -2.50 -16.54
C GLY A 240 -17.28 -2.34 -17.36
N LEU A 241 -17.16 -1.84 -18.59
CA LEU A 241 -18.27 -1.67 -19.52
C LEU A 241 -18.86 -3.01 -20.03
N ARG A 242 -18.04 -4.06 -20.08
CA ARG A 242 -18.46 -5.38 -20.59
C ARG A 242 -18.94 -6.34 -19.52
N GLN A 243 -18.57 -6.11 -18.27
CA GLN A 243 -18.91 -7.02 -17.17
C GLN A 243 -20.23 -6.65 -16.51
N SER A 244 -21.05 -7.66 -16.24
CA SER A 244 -22.29 -7.57 -15.48
C SER A 244 -22.20 -8.32 -14.15
N GLY A 245 -23.22 -8.25 -13.31
CA GLY A 245 -23.29 -8.97 -12.05
C GLY A 245 -22.99 -8.10 -10.84
N PHE A 246 -22.38 -8.66 -9.80
CA PHE A 246 -22.10 -8.01 -8.53
C PHE A 246 -20.61 -7.79 -8.34
N LEU A 247 -20.24 -6.70 -7.68
CA LEU A 247 -18.86 -6.47 -7.25
C LEU A 247 -18.49 -7.47 -6.16
N PRO A 248 -17.26 -8.02 -6.18
CA PRO A 248 -16.76 -8.85 -5.10
C PRO A 248 -16.64 -8.05 -3.79
N GLY A 249 -16.67 -8.74 -2.63
CA GLY A 249 -16.51 -8.10 -1.31
C GLY A 249 -17.74 -8.20 -0.40
N GLY A 250 -18.78 -8.96 -0.80
CA GLY A 250 -19.92 -9.31 0.06
C GLY A 250 -20.96 -8.20 0.28
N LEU A 251 -20.77 -7.01 -0.31
CA LEU A 251 -21.71 -5.89 -0.19
C LEU A 251 -22.87 -5.94 -1.20
N ASN A 252 -22.90 -6.94 -2.06
CA ASN A 252 -23.93 -7.15 -3.10
C ASN A 252 -24.19 -5.92 -4.00
N VAL A 253 -23.15 -5.15 -4.28
CA VAL A 253 -23.24 -3.96 -5.15
C VAL A 253 -23.34 -4.42 -6.60
N LYS A 254 -24.50 -4.15 -7.22
CA LYS A 254 -24.72 -4.47 -8.64
C LYS A 254 -23.92 -3.52 -9.53
N ARG A 255 -23.24 -4.07 -10.53
CA ARG A 255 -22.60 -3.29 -11.60
C ARG A 255 -23.66 -2.55 -12.41
N ARG A 256 -23.41 -1.31 -12.79
CA ARG A 256 -24.37 -0.42 -13.45
C ARG A 256 -23.87 0.12 -14.80
N ALA A 257 -22.74 -0.39 -15.29
CA ALA A 257 -22.27 0.00 -16.62
C ALA A 257 -22.97 -0.81 -17.70
#